data_96b5fde7f5a385b16b935c71fba8816c
#
_entry.id   96b5fde7f5a385b16b935c71fba8816c
#
_cell.length_a   1.000
_cell.length_b   1.000
_cell.length_c   1.000
_cell.angle_alpha   90.00
_cell.angle_beta   90.00
_cell.angle_gamma   90.00
#
_symmetry.space_group_name_H-M   'P 1'
#
loop_
_entity.id
_entity.type
_entity.pdbx_description
1 polymer ?
#
loop_
_entity_poly.entity_id
_entity_poly.type
_entity_poly.pdbx_seq_one_letter_code
_entity_poly.pdbx_strand_id
1 'polypeptide(L)'
;MSKDKALDIVLSEFLELAKVPRPSHHEERVSEYLFQWAKRHGLAVEKDNMNEIIIDKPATPGCENVPRVIFQAHMDMVCVCEEGVTYDPMNDPIKVINDDVTLTADGTSLGADDGIGVAMCLYLLQDDTLRHGPIRAIFTTNEEDGMDSVSYKHLTLP
;
A
#
# COMPACT_ATOMS: atom_id res chain seq x y z
N MET A 1 15.68 5.71 14.69
CA MET A 1 14.87 4.51 14.98
C MET A 1 15.71 3.26 14.73
N SER A 2 15.57 2.17 15.51
CA SER A 2 16.29 0.93 15.22
C SER A 2 15.73 0.27 13.97
N LYS A 3 16.56 -0.52 13.26
CA LYS A 3 16.14 -1.30 12.07
C LYS A 3 14.96 -2.22 12.39
N ASP A 4 14.94 -2.80 13.57
CA ASP A 4 13.88 -3.70 14.03
C ASP A 4 12.52 -3.01 14.11
N LYS A 5 12.49 -1.78 14.66
CA LYS A 5 11.23 -1.02 14.77
C LYS A 5 10.62 -0.64 13.40
N ALA A 6 11.45 -0.37 12.38
CA ALA A 6 10.97 -0.11 11.03
C ALA A 6 10.33 -1.36 10.42
N LEU A 7 11.00 -2.50 10.60
CA LEU A 7 10.48 -3.80 10.13
C LEU A 7 9.17 -4.14 10.81
N ASP A 8 9.08 -3.98 12.13
CA ASP A 8 7.84 -4.24 12.88
C ASP A 8 6.66 -3.43 12.36
N ILE A 9 6.88 -2.14 12.02
CA ILE A 9 5.83 -1.29 11.48
C ILE A 9 5.42 -1.77 10.07
N VAL A 10 6.39 -2.03 9.18
CA VAL A 10 6.09 -2.53 7.83
C VAL A 10 5.32 -3.84 7.89
N LEU A 11 5.72 -4.78 8.74
CA LEU A 11 5.01 -6.05 8.93
C LEU A 11 3.60 -5.82 9.48
N SER A 12 3.45 -4.92 10.44
CA SER A 12 2.12 -4.58 10.99
C SER A 12 1.20 -4.00 9.90
N GLU A 13 1.68 -3.06 9.08
CA GLU A 13 0.89 -2.48 7.99
C GLU A 13 0.53 -3.54 6.93
N PHE A 14 1.47 -4.43 6.59
CA PHE A 14 1.20 -5.52 5.67
C PHE A 14 0.14 -6.49 6.21
N LEU A 15 0.20 -6.86 7.48
CA LEU A 15 -0.78 -7.74 8.12
C LEU A 15 -2.17 -7.12 8.20
N GLU A 16 -2.27 -5.80 8.40
CA GLU A 16 -3.56 -5.10 8.34
C GLU A 16 -4.08 -5.02 6.89
N LEU A 17 -3.21 -4.77 5.91
CA LEU A 17 -3.57 -4.77 4.50
C LEU A 17 -4.07 -6.14 4.04
N ALA A 18 -3.46 -7.23 4.51
CA ALA A 18 -3.85 -8.60 4.17
C ALA A 18 -5.28 -8.97 4.62
N LYS A 19 -5.86 -8.20 5.53
CA LYS A 19 -7.27 -8.36 5.95
C LYS A 19 -8.26 -7.74 4.97
N VAL A 20 -7.77 -6.93 4.03
CA VAL A 20 -8.61 -6.20 3.08
C VAL A 20 -8.59 -6.92 1.72
N PRO A 21 -9.71 -7.47 1.26
CA PRO A 21 -9.84 -8.01 -0.09
C PRO A 21 -9.49 -6.97 -1.14
N ARG A 22 -8.60 -7.34 -2.08
CA ARG A 22 -8.07 -6.42 -3.09
C ARG A 22 -7.73 -7.11 -4.43
N PRO A 23 -8.62 -7.96 -4.96
CA PRO A 23 -8.38 -8.54 -6.28
C PRO A 23 -8.40 -7.45 -7.35
N SER A 24 -7.60 -7.64 -8.41
CA SER A 24 -7.57 -6.73 -9.56
C SER A 24 -8.96 -6.47 -10.10
N HIS A 25 -9.24 -5.26 -10.56
CA HIS A 25 -10.54 -4.71 -10.96
C HIS A 25 -11.58 -4.52 -9.84
N HIS A 26 -11.25 -4.81 -8.58
CA HIS A 26 -12.15 -4.68 -7.42
C HIS A 26 -11.44 -4.05 -6.21
N GLU A 27 -10.73 -2.96 -6.47
CA GLU A 27 -9.87 -2.29 -5.49
C GLU A 27 -10.61 -1.27 -4.59
N GLU A 28 -11.94 -1.16 -4.70
CA GLU A 28 -12.72 -0.15 -3.95
C GLU A 28 -12.49 -0.24 -2.45
N ARG A 29 -12.37 -1.46 -1.91
CA ARG A 29 -12.19 -1.68 -0.47
C ARG A 29 -10.80 -1.27 0.00
N VAL A 30 -9.76 -1.65 -0.73
CA VAL A 30 -8.38 -1.29 -0.37
C VAL A 30 -8.13 0.20 -0.61
N SER A 31 -8.71 0.77 -1.65
CA SER A 31 -8.71 2.21 -1.92
C SER A 31 -9.33 2.99 -0.75
N GLU A 32 -10.50 2.57 -0.28
CA GLU A 32 -11.16 3.19 0.87
C GLU A 32 -10.35 2.99 2.16
N TYR A 33 -9.76 1.81 2.37
CA TYR A 33 -8.87 1.53 3.49
C TYR A 33 -7.70 2.52 3.54
N LEU A 34 -6.99 2.73 2.41
CA LEU A 34 -5.85 3.65 2.30
C LEU A 34 -6.29 5.11 2.47
N PHE A 35 -7.43 5.49 1.89
CA PHE A 35 -8.00 6.82 2.08
C PHE A 35 -8.26 7.12 3.55
N GLN A 36 -8.93 6.21 4.26
CA GLN A 36 -9.21 6.36 5.69
C GLN A 36 -7.95 6.27 6.54
N TRP A 37 -6.97 5.47 6.14
CA TRP A 37 -5.67 5.41 6.79
C TRP A 37 -4.98 6.78 6.76
N ALA A 38 -4.89 7.41 5.60
CA ALA A 38 -4.30 8.74 5.45
C ALA A 38 -5.02 9.81 6.30
N LYS A 39 -6.37 9.78 6.31
CA LYS A 39 -7.17 10.69 7.14
C LYS A 39 -6.87 10.54 8.63
N ARG A 40 -6.75 9.29 9.12
CA ARG A 40 -6.39 9.03 10.54
C ARG A 40 -5.00 9.56 10.91
N HIS A 41 -4.07 9.59 9.93
CA HIS A 41 -2.71 10.12 10.12
C HIS A 41 -2.60 11.63 9.85
N GLY A 42 -3.71 12.31 9.55
CA GLY A 42 -3.73 13.75 9.30
C GLY A 42 -3.04 14.17 7.99
N LEU A 43 -2.87 13.24 7.04
CA LEU A 43 -2.21 13.48 5.76
C LEU A 43 -3.21 13.96 4.71
N ALA A 44 -2.72 14.77 3.76
CA ALA A 44 -3.50 15.12 2.58
C ALA A 44 -3.67 13.88 1.70
N VAL A 45 -4.89 13.60 1.26
CA VAL A 45 -5.19 12.45 0.42
C VAL A 45 -6.20 12.80 -0.64
N GLU A 46 -5.96 12.31 -1.84
CA GLU A 46 -6.85 12.39 -3.00
C GLU A 46 -7.17 10.98 -3.48
N LYS A 47 -8.40 10.78 -3.94
CA LYS A 47 -8.88 9.57 -4.59
C LYS A 47 -9.46 9.96 -5.93
N ASP A 48 -9.03 9.30 -6.99
CA ASP A 48 -9.56 9.55 -8.33
C ASP A 48 -10.72 8.62 -8.69
N ASN A 49 -11.20 8.74 -9.92
CA ASN A 49 -12.31 7.95 -10.44
C ASN A 49 -11.93 6.50 -10.83
N MET A 50 -10.64 6.18 -10.79
CA MET A 50 -10.10 4.83 -11.02
C MET A 50 -9.77 4.12 -9.70
N ASN A 51 -10.15 4.71 -8.57
CA ASN A 51 -9.81 4.26 -7.22
C ASN A 51 -8.33 4.39 -6.86
N GLU A 52 -7.50 5.05 -7.66
CA GLU A 52 -6.12 5.36 -7.29
C GLU A 52 -6.07 6.31 -6.09
N ILE A 53 -5.10 6.11 -5.23
CA ILE A 53 -4.92 6.92 -4.02
C ILE A 53 -3.59 7.65 -4.08
N ILE A 54 -3.64 8.96 -3.85
CA ILE A 54 -2.47 9.82 -3.74
C ILE A 54 -2.42 10.40 -2.35
N ILE A 55 -1.31 10.18 -1.65
CA ILE A 55 -1.09 10.70 -0.30
C ILE A 55 0.14 11.60 -0.30
N ASP A 56 -0.01 12.83 0.17
CA ASP A 56 1.07 13.79 0.31
C ASP A 56 1.47 13.97 1.78
N LYS A 57 2.77 13.89 2.04
CA LYS A 57 3.39 14.24 3.31
C LYS A 57 4.24 15.49 3.13
N PRO A 58 4.03 16.58 3.92
CA PRO A 58 4.85 17.79 3.84
C PRO A 58 6.29 17.50 4.24
N ALA A 59 7.22 18.33 3.76
CA ALA A 59 8.62 18.26 4.18
C ALA A 59 8.78 18.46 5.68
N THR A 60 9.81 17.84 6.25
CA THR A 60 10.24 18.18 7.61
C THR A 60 10.78 19.62 7.67
N PRO A 61 10.63 20.34 8.80
CA PRO A 61 11.10 21.72 8.91
C PRO A 61 12.55 21.89 8.45
N GLY A 62 12.77 22.86 7.56
CA GLY A 62 14.07 23.14 6.94
C GLY A 62 14.42 22.28 5.73
N CYS A 63 13.51 21.47 5.24
CA CYS A 63 13.65 20.66 4.02
C CYS A 63 12.61 21.00 2.94
N GLU A 64 11.93 22.15 3.04
CA GLU A 64 10.85 22.56 2.15
C GLU A 64 11.30 22.75 0.69
N ASN A 65 12.58 23.12 0.50
CA ASN A 65 13.19 23.33 -0.82
C ASN A 65 13.88 22.08 -1.39
N VAL A 66 13.82 20.95 -0.69
CA VAL A 66 14.32 19.66 -1.22
C VAL A 66 13.34 19.16 -2.27
N PRO A 67 13.81 18.64 -3.41
CA PRO A 67 12.92 18.07 -4.40
C PRO A 67 12.00 17.01 -3.81
N ARG A 68 10.75 16.97 -4.29
CA ARG A 68 9.77 15.95 -3.90
C ARG A 68 10.24 14.57 -4.33
N VAL A 69 10.08 13.60 -3.45
CA VAL A 69 10.22 12.18 -3.79
C VAL A 69 8.83 11.57 -3.98
N ILE A 70 8.68 10.81 -5.06
CA ILE A 70 7.46 10.07 -5.35
C ILE A 70 7.77 8.58 -5.17
N PHE A 71 6.95 7.90 -4.36
CA PHE A 71 6.91 6.45 -4.23
C PHE A 71 5.65 5.95 -4.92
N GLN A 72 5.74 4.81 -5.58
CA GLN A 72 4.60 4.16 -6.19
C GLN A 72 4.57 2.69 -5.76
N ALA A 73 3.37 2.18 -5.51
CA ALA A 73 3.08 0.77 -5.28
C ALA A 73 1.68 0.47 -5.85
N HIS A 74 1.45 -0.76 -6.36
CA HIS A 74 0.10 -1.15 -6.73
C HIS A 74 -0.63 -1.81 -5.57
N MET A 75 -1.94 -1.56 -5.47
CA MET A 75 -2.72 -2.04 -4.33
C MET A 75 -3.50 -3.32 -4.61
N ASP A 76 -3.64 -3.70 -5.88
CA ASP A 76 -4.28 -4.94 -6.29
C ASP A 76 -3.36 -6.16 -6.13
N MET A 77 -3.90 -7.36 -6.27
CA MET A 77 -3.15 -8.61 -6.26
C MET A 77 -3.89 -9.69 -7.03
N VAL A 78 -3.14 -10.65 -7.57
CA VAL A 78 -3.69 -11.89 -8.10
C VAL A 78 -4.19 -12.78 -6.96
N CYS A 79 -5.48 -13.10 -7.00
CA CYS A 79 -6.14 -13.91 -5.99
C CYS A 79 -6.38 -15.33 -6.49
N VAL A 80 -5.51 -16.27 -6.09
CA VAL A 80 -5.63 -17.70 -6.39
C VAL A 80 -5.59 -18.52 -5.10
N CYS A 81 -6.11 -19.75 -5.15
CA CYS A 81 -6.04 -20.69 -4.04
C CYS A 81 -5.66 -22.09 -4.52
N GLU A 82 -5.19 -22.92 -3.58
CA GLU A 82 -4.86 -24.31 -3.79
C GLU A 82 -6.13 -25.15 -4.04
N GLU A 83 -5.96 -26.29 -4.69
CA GLU A 83 -7.06 -27.24 -4.93
C GLU A 83 -7.65 -27.72 -3.57
N GLY A 84 -8.97 -27.62 -3.45
CA GLY A 84 -9.70 -28.02 -2.23
C GLY A 84 -9.80 -26.93 -1.17
N VAL A 85 -9.17 -25.79 -1.34
CA VAL A 85 -9.34 -24.61 -0.47
C VAL A 85 -10.58 -23.82 -0.90
N THR A 86 -11.43 -23.49 0.06
CA THR A 86 -12.56 -22.56 -0.16
C THR A 86 -12.09 -21.15 0.17
N TYR A 87 -12.09 -20.27 -0.82
CA TYR A 87 -11.68 -18.88 -0.70
C TYR A 87 -12.52 -17.99 -1.62
N ASP A 88 -13.10 -16.96 -1.06
CA ASP A 88 -13.80 -15.91 -1.81
C ASP A 88 -12.91 -14.63 -1.86
N PRO A 89 -12.24 -14.35 -2.97
CA PRO A 89 -11.33 -13.21 -3.10
C PRO A 89 -12.02 -11.86 -2.89
N MET A 90 -13.34 -11.80 -3.01
CA MET A 90 -14.11 -10.57 -2.80
C MET A 90 -14.41 -10.31 -1.34
N ASN A 91 -14.40 -11.32 -0.48
CA ASN A 91 -14.90 -11.19 0.89
C ASN A 91 -13.95 -11.74 1.95
N ASP A 92 -13.12 -12.71 1.62
CA ASP A 92 -12.25 -13.36 2.60
C ASP A 92 -10.91 -12.64 2.73
N PRO A 93 -10.43 -12.44 3.95
CA PRO A 93 -9.08 -11.96 4.21
C PRO A 93 -8.04 -13.04 3.87
N ILE A 94 -6.81 -12.63 3.58
CA ILE A 94 -5.68 -13.54 3.47
C ILE A 94 -5.30 -14.02 4.88
N LYS A 95 -5.27 -15.33 5.08
CA LYS A 95 -4.80 -15.96 6.33
C LYS A 95 -3.28 -16.06 6.30
N VAL A 96 -2.61 -15.05 6.82
CA VAL A 96 -1.14 -15.02 6.87
C VAL A 96 -0.62 -15.96 7.95
N ILE A 97 0.35 -16.78 7.58
CA ILE A 97 1.15 -17.62 8.49
C ILE A 97 2.50 -16.93 8.67
N ASN A 98 2.88 -16.68 9.91
CA ASN A 98 4.17 -16.10 10.28
C ASN A 98 4.92 -17.12 11.17
N ASP A 99 6.09 -17.57 10.71
CA ASP A 99 6.96 -18.49 11.44
C ASP A 99 8.23 -17.80 12.02
N ASP A 100 8.19 -16.46 12.16
CA ASP A 100 9.29 -15.58 12.61
C ASP A 100 10.46 -15.47 11.60
N VAL A 101 10.45 -16.20 10.51
CA VAL A 101 11.46 -16.17 9.44
C VAL A 101 10.82 -15.76 8.12
N THR A 102 9.66 -16.34 7.82
CA THR A 102 8.92 -16.12 6.58
C THR A 102 7.46 -15.81 6.84
N LEU A 103 6.85 -15.08 5.90
CA LEU A 103 5.40 -14.94 5.80
C LEU A 103 4.90 -15.75 4.61
N THR A 104 3.90 -16.58 4.85
CA THR A 104 3.18 -17.33 3.82
C THR A 104 1.67 -17.15 4.00
N ALA A 105 0.87 -17.66 3.07
CA ALA A 105 -0.58 -17.69 3.21
C ALA A 105 -1.08 -19.13 3.32
N ASP A 106 -2.18 -19.32 4.06
CA ASP A 106 -2.84 -20.62 4.26
C ASP A 106 -3.66 -20.98 3.01
N GLY A 107 -2.99 -21.63 2.05
CA GLY A 107 -3.62 -22.16 0.84
C GLY A 107 -4.07 -21.11 -0.19
N THR A 108 -3.62 -19.87 -0.08
CA THR A 108 -3.91 -18.78 -1.05
C THR A 108 -2.66 -18.04 -1.46
N SER A 109 -2.76 -17.17 -2.48
CA SER A 109 -1.73 -16.15 -2.72
C SER A 109 -1.60 -15.22 -1.51
N LEU A 110 -0.35 -14.78 -1.21
CA LEU A 110 -0.06 -13.90 -0.07
C LEU A 110 -0.30 -12.42 -0.39
N GLY A 111 -0.11 -12.03 -1.66
CA GLY A 111 -0.18 -10.64 -2.10
C GLY A 111 0.97 -9.78 -1.57
N ALA A 112 2.17 -10.38 -1.39
CA ALA A 112 3.37 -9.63 -1.04
C ALA A 112 3.79 -8.68 -2.17
N ASP A 113 3.56 -9.05 -3.40
CA ASP A 113 3.56 -8.23 -4.59
C ASP A 113 2.15 -7.60 -4.74
N ASP A 114 1.98 -6.28 -4.67
CA ASP A 114 2.97 -5.33 -4.12
C ASP A 114 2.53 -4.81 -2.74
N GLY A 115 1.88 -5.68 -1.95
CA GLY A 115 1.43 -5.33 -0.60
C GLY A 115 2.57 -4.91 0.34
N ILE A 116 3.79 -5.42 0.12
CA ILE A 116 4.96 -4.97 0.88
C ILE A 116 5.38 -3.56 0.46
N GLY A 117 5.33 -3.23 -0.83
CA GLY A 117 5.57 -1.86 -1.31
C GLY A 117 4.56 -0.87 -0.74
N VAL A 118 3.27 -1.26 -0.71
CA VAL A 118 2.23 -0.46 -0.02
C VAL A 118 2.60 -0.25 1.45
N ALA A 119 2.92 -1.30 2.20
CA ALA A 119 3.27 -1.23 3.62
C ALA A 119 4.52 -0.37 3.86
N MET A 120 5.53 -0.45 2.99
CA MET A 120 6.74 0.39 3.07
C MET A 120 6.40 1.88 2.82
N CYS A 121 5.52 2.19 1.88
CA CYS A 121 5.03 3.54 1.66
C CYS A 121 4.30 4.07 2.90
N LEU A 122 3.41 3.26 3.50
CA LEU A 122 2.69 3.63 4.72
C LEU A 122 3.65 3.88 5.89
N TYR A 123 4.69 3.05 6.05
CA TYR A 123 5.75 3.29 7.03
C TYR A 123 6.42 4.66 6.84
N LEU A 124 6.85 5.00 5.62
CA LEU A 124 7.51 6.28 5.33
C LEU A 124 6.58 7.48 5.58
N LEU A 125 5.30 7.31 5.29
CA LEU A 125 4.30 8.35 5.49
C LEU A 125 4.02 8.61 6.98
N GLN A 126 4.06 7.59 7.85
CA GLN A 126 3.78 7.76 9.29
C GLN A 126 5.00 8.03 10.15
N ASP A 127 6.23 7.83 9.65
CA ASP A 127 7.44 8.04 10.44
C ASP A 127 7.84 9.52 10.52
N ASP A 128 7.54 10.15 11.64
CA ASP A 128 7.89 11.55 11.91
C ASP A 128 9.33 11.74 12.40
N THR A 129 10.11 10.66 12.51
CA THR A 129 11.53 10.74 12.95
C THR A 129 12.50 10.90 11.79
N LEU A 130 12.05 10.62 10.55
CA LEU A 130 12.85 10.78 9.34
C LEU A 130 12.93 12.26 8.93
N ARG A 131 14.10 12.68 8.48
CA ARG A 131 14.27 13.99 7.85
C ARG A 131 14.16 13.87 6.34
N HIS A 132 13.18 14.57 5.73
CA HIS A 132 12.87 14.42 4.31
C HIS A 132 12.31 15.70 3.71
N GLY A 133 12.44 15.86 2.39
CA GLY A 133 11.66 16.81 1.58
C GLY A 133 10.19 16.37 1.46
N PRO A 134 9.37 17.05 0.64
CA PRO A 134 8.00 16.59 0.40
C PRO A 134 7.99 15.15 -0.13
N ILE A 135 7.07 14.33 0.36
CA ILE A 135 6.85 12.95 -0.12
C ILE A 135 5.46 12.86 -0.72
N ARG A 136 5.35 12.16 -1.86
CA ARG A 136 4.10 11.72 -2.45
C ARG A 136 4.13 10.21 -2.58
N ALA A 137 3.12 9.52 -2.07
CA ALA A 137 2.87 8.12 -2.36
C ALA A 137 1.67 7.99 -3.31
N ILE A 138 1.83 7.19 -4.35
CA ILE A 138 0.79 6.90 -5.35
C ILE A 138 0.51 5.40 -5.28
N PHE A 139 -0.74 5.05 -5.00
CA PHE A 139 -1.19 3.67 -4.96
C PHE A 139 -2.09 3.42 -6.18
N THR A 140 -1.59 2.61 -7.10
CA THR A 140 -2.24 2.33 -8.37
C THR A 140 -3.13 1.10 -8.30
N THR A 141 -4.04 0.98 -9.27
CA THR A 141 -4.96 -0.13 -9.46
C THR A 141 -4.62 -0.93 -10.71
N ASN A 142 -5.08 -2.18 -10.76
CA ASN A 142 -5.06 -3.03 -11.96
C ASN A 142 -3.67 -3.23 -12.58
N GLU A 143 -2.63 -3.32 -11.75
CA GLU A 143 -1.26 -3.54 -12.25
C GLU A 143 -1.11 -4.95 -12.83
N GLU A 144 -1.64 -5.95 -12.13
CA GLU A 144 -1.52 -7.37 -12.45
C GLU A 144 -2.23 -7.75 -13.76
N ASP A 145 -3.12 -6.90 -14.27
CA ASP A 145 -3.86 -7.13 -15.53
C ASP A 145 -3.63 -6.01 -16.57
N GLY A 146 -2.49 -5.30 -16.49
CA GLY A 146 -1.98 -4.44 -17.55
C GLY A 146 -1.91 -2.94 -17.28
N MET A 147 -2.16 -2.47 -16.06
CA MET A 147 -2.04 -1.05 -15.66
C MET A 147 -2.87 -0.08 -16.51
N ASP A 148 -4.06 -0.46 -16.95
CA ASP A 148 -4.92 0.39 -17.78
C ASP A 148 -5.37 1.68 -17.07
N SER A 149 -5.19 1.74 -15.75
CA SER A 149 -5.61 2.83 -14.89
C SER A 149 -4.55 3.90 -14.65
N VAL A 150 -3.28 3.68 -15.02
CA VAL A 150 -2.21 4.65 -14.72
C VAL A 150 -2.47 5.96 -15.44
N SER A 151 -3.03 6.90 -14.72
CA SER A 151 -3.15 8.26 -15.17
C SER A 151 -1.78 8.92 -15.15
N TYR A 152 -1.11 9.03 -16.29
CA TYR A 152 0.14 9.79 -16.47
C TYR A 152 0.07 11.23 -15.91
N LYS A 153 -1.13 11.72 -15.62
CA LYS A 153 -1.35 13.04 -15.03
C LYS A 153 -0.75 13.21 -13.65
N HIS A 154 -0.58 12.10 -12.89
CA HIS A 154 -0.01 12.13 -11.54
C HIS A 154 1.51 12.00 -11.52
N LEU A 155 2.10 11.49 -12.60
CA LEU A 155 3.55 11.32 -12.76
C LEU A 155 4.23 12.50 -13.45
N THR A 156 3.50 13.54 -13.85
CA THR A 156 4.13 14.75 -14.42
C THR A 156 4.93 15.44 -13.33
N LEU A 157 6.24 15.21 -13.38
CA LEU A 157 7.22 16.04 -12.69
C LEU A 157 7.05 17.51 -13.14
N PRO A 158 7.24 18.47 -12.23
CA PRO A 158 7.20 19.88 -12.55
C PRO A 158 8.27 20.25 -13.57
#